data_24fbbcf65658401565645569793ebd2e
#
_entry.id   24fbbcf65658401565645569793ebd2e
#
_cell.length_a   1.000
_cell.length_b   1.000
_cell.length_c   1.000
_cell.angle_alpha   90.00
_cell.angle_beta   90.00
_cell.angle_gamma   90.00
#
_symmetry.space_group_name_H-M   'P 1'
#
loop_
_entity.id
_entity.type
_entity.pdbx_description
1 polymer ?
#
loop_
_entity_poly.entity_id
_entity_poly.type
_entity_poly.pdbx_seq_one_letter_code
_entity_poly.pdbx_strand_id
1 'polypeptide(L)'
;MEHQIDGVELVSKKVTKQRFRASIFEAWHHRCAYCGCHATTIDHVRPKSKGGLTVPENCVPACLSCNASKGYLSLWNWWTHQDSW
;
A
#
# COMPACT_ATOMS: atom_id res chain seq x y z
N MET A 1 25.44 2.01 20.83
CA MET A 1 24.43 1.80 20.39
C MET A 1 23.84 2.61 19.36
N GLU A 2 23.36 3.64 19.57
CA GLU A 2 22.75 4.33 18.55
C GLU A 2 23.66 4.83 17.58
N HIS A 3 24.88 4.89 17.92
CA HIS A 3 25.74 5.41 16.97
C HIS A 3 25.81 4.59 15.75
N GLN A 4 25.56 3.39 15.82
CA GLN A 4 25.60 2.67 14.60
C GLN A 4 24.48 3.02 13.76
N ILE A 5 23.64 3.84 14.23
CA ILE A 5 22.55 4.22 13.43
C ILE A 5 22.92 4.94 12.19
N ASP A 6 23.99 5.70 12.20
CA ASP A 6 24.33 6.46 11.01
C ASP A 6 24.63 5.58 9.83
N GLY A 7 25.44 4.58 9.98
CA GLY A 7 25.74 3.70 8.89
C GLY A 7 24.53 2.90 8.48
N VAL A 8 23.69 2.62 9.43
CA VAL A 8 22.52 1.84 9.16
C VAL A 8 21.49 2.64 8.38
N GLU A 9 21.44 3.94 8.62
CA GLU A 9 20.44 4.74 7.95
C GLU A 9 20.58 4.78 6.45
N LEU A 10 21.80 4.74 5.94
CA LEU A 10 21.99 4.73 4.52
C LEU A 10 21.46 3.47 3.87
N VAL A 11 21.53 2.36 4.57
CA VAL A 11 21.03 1.12 4.06
C VAL A 11 19.59 0.93 4.43
N SER A 12 19.18 1.51 5.54
CA SER A 12 17.88 1.20 6.12
C SER A 12 16.72 1.80 5.36
N LYS A 13 16.94 2.75 4.46
CA LYS A 13 15.82 3.24 3.67
C LYS A 13 15.21 2.14 2.84
N LYS A 14 16.04 1.33 2.18
CA LYS A 14 15.53 0.21 1.42
C LYS A 14 14.92 -0.83 2.34
N VAL A 15 15.62 -1.16 3.40
CA VAL A 15 15.15 -2.18 4.33
C VAL A 15 13.84 -1.76 4.96
N THR A 16 13.71 -0.50 5.35
CA THR A 16 12.48 -0.01 5.95
C THR A 16 11.32 -0.08 4.97
N LYS A 17 11.57 0.25 3.72
CA LYS A 17 10.53 0.17 2.71
C LYS A 17 10.09 -1.27 2.50
N GLN A 18 11.03 -2.19 2.44
CA GLN A 18 10.71 -3.61 2.29
C GLN A 18 9.95 -4.15 3.50
N ARG A 19 10.35 -3.73 4.69
CA ARG A 19 9.67 -4.17 5.91
C ARG A 19 8.26 -3.62 5.98
N PHE A 20 8.08 -2.38 5.55
CA PHE A 20 6.77 -1.79 5.53
C PHE A 20 5.86 -2.58 4.59
N ARG A 21 6.34 -2.89 3.39
CA ARG A 21 5.56 -3.68 2.45
C ARG A 21 5.22 -5.04 3.02
N ALA A 22 6.22 -5.71 3.61
CA ALA A 22 6.01 -7.03 4.18
C ALA A 22 4.97 -6.98 5.30
N SER A 23 5.01 -5.95 6.14
CA SER A 23 4.05 -5.86 7.24
C SER A 23 2.63 -5.65 6.73
N ILE A 24 2.48 -4.88 5.64
CA ILE A 24 1.16 -4.70 5.05
C ILE A 24 0.64 -6.02 4.49
N PHE A 25 1.47 -6.74 3.74
CA PHE A 25 1.04 -8.02 3.18
C PHE A 25 0.70 -9.02 4.28
N GLU A 26 1.51 -9.07 5.34
CA GLU A 26 1.26 -10.00 6.43
C GLU A 26 -0.02 -9.68 7.18
N ALA A 27 -0.27 -8.40 7.42
CA ALA A 27 -1.46 -7.99 8.14
C ALA A 27 -2.74 -8.40 7.41
N TRP A 28 -2.65 -8.53 6.10
CA TRP A 28 -3.81 -8.88 5.27
C TRP A 28 -3.71 -10.31 4.73
N HIS A 29 -2.79 -11.11 5.25
CA HIS A 29 -2.59 -12.50 4.82
C HIS A 29 -2.36 -12.60 3.32
N HIS A 30 -1.66 -11.61 2.76
CA HIS A 30 -1.32 -11.55 1.34
C HIS A 30 -2.54 -11.54 0.43
N ARG A 31 -3.66 -11.04 0.93
CA ARG A 31 -4.87 -10.98 0.14
C ARG A 31 -5.20 -9.54 -0.20
N CYS A 32 -5.76 -9.35 -1.39
CA CYS A 32 -6.21 -8.05 -1.83
C CYS A 32 -7.30 -7.54 -0.91
N ALA A 33 -7.16 -6.32 -0.44
CA ALA A 33 -8.13 -5.73 0.47
C ALA A 33 -9.47 -5.49 -0.22
N TYR A 34 -9.47 -5.41 -1.54
CA TYR A 34 -10.67 -5.08 -2.29
C TYR A 34 -11.44 -6.29 -2.79
N CYS A 35 -10.75 -7.33 -3.23
CA CYS A 35 -11.44 -8.49 -3.78
C CYS A 35 -11.10 -9.81 -3.09
N GLY A 36 -10.11 -9.82 -2.22
CA GLY A 36 -9.76 -11.03 -1.48
C GLY A 36 -8.84 -11.99 -2.21
N CYS A 37 -8.47 -11.70 -3.44
CA CYS A 37 -7.55 -12.55 -4.18
C CYS A 37 -6.13 -12.31 -3.72
N HIS A 38 -5.19 -13.11 -4.22
CA HIS A 38 -3.79 -12.94 -3.86
C HIS A 38 -3.31 -11.56 -4.28
N ALA A 39 -2.64 -10.86 -3.36
CA ALA A 39 -2.16 -9.51 -3.61
C ALA A 39 -0.69 -9.51 -3.94
N THR A 40 -0.31 -8.70 -4.90
CA THR A 40 1.09 -8.56 -5.31
C THR A 40 1.56 -7.12 -5.25
N THR A 41 0.67 -6.16 -5.02
CA THR A 41 1.03 -4.75 -4.99
C THR A 41 0.49 -4.11 -3.72
N ILE A 42 0.94 -2.89 -3.47
CA ILE A 42 0.45 -2.08 -2.36
C ILE A 42 -0.27 -0.88 -2.96
N ASP A 43 -1.46 -0.61 -2.47
CA ASP A 43 -2.22 0.53 -2.94
C ASP A 43 -2.41 1.55 -1.83
N HIS A 44 -2.43 2.83 -2.20
CA HIS A 44 -2.77 3.90 -1.28
C HIS A 44 -4.26 4.14 -1.40
N VAL A 45 -4.99 3.89 -0.32
CA VAL A 45 -6.45 4.06 -0.33
C VAL A 45 -6.77 5.49 -0.75
N ARG A 46 -6.07 6.46 -0.16
CA ARG A 46 -6.10 7.81 -0.66
C ARG A 46 -4.84 8.02 -1.48
N PRO A 47 -4.94 8.29 -2.79
CA PRO A 47 -3.77 8.37 -3.65
C PRO A 47 -2.77 9.43 -3.21
N LYS A 48 -1.50 9.19 -3.47
CA LYS A 48 -0.46 10.17 -3.17
C LYS A 48 -0.75 11.49 -3.86
N SER A 49 -1.25 11.45 -5.08
CA SER A 49 -1.57 12.65 -5.84
C SER A 49 -2.66 13.47 -5.18
N LYS A 50 -3.39 12.89 -4.25
CA LYS A 50 -4.44 13.59 -3.52
C LYS A 50 -4.09 13.74 -2.05
N GLY A 51 -2.81 13.74 -1.73
CA GLY A 51 -2.35 13.97 -0.37
C GLY A 51 -2.31 12.75 0.52
N GLY A 52 -2.43 11.56 -0.08
CA GLY A 52 -2.37 10.34 0.71
C GLY A 52 -0.96 10.06 1.21
N LEU A 53 -0.85 9.61 2.45
CA LEU A 53 0.43 9.32 3.07
C LEU A 53 0.75 7.84 2.95
N THR A 54 2.04 7.53 2.97
CA THR A 54 2.50 6.14 2.96
C THR A 54 2.62 5.69 4.42
N VAL A 55 1.48 5.37 5.00
CA VAL A 55 1.40 4.91 6.39
C VAL A 55 0.48 3.70 6.42
N PRO A 56 0.58 2.86 7.46
CA PRO A 56 -0.25 1.64 7.50
C PRO A 56 -1.74 1.93 7.42
N GLU A 57 -2.18 3.07 7.91
CA GLU A 57 -3.61 3.41 7.89
C GLU A 57 -4.11 3.73 6.49
N ASN A 58 -3.21 3.98 5.56
CA ASN A 58 -3.60 4.36 4.22
C ASN A 58 -3.09 3.40 3.14
N CYS A 59 -2.43 2.33 3.52
CA CYS A 59 -1.86 1.40 2.55
C CYS A 59 -2.42 0.01 2.76
N VAL A 60 -2.82 -0.63 1.67
CA VAL A 60 -3.38 -1.97 1.73
C VAL A 60 -2.80 -2.79 0.58
N PRO A 61 -2.75 -4.11 0.74
CA PRO A 61 -2.34 -4.95 -0.38
C PRO A 61 -3.43 -4.99 -1.42
N ALA A 62 -3.06 -5.06 -2.67
CA ALA A 62 -4.02 -5.12 -3.74
C ALA A 62 -3.51 -6.04 -4.84
N CYS A 63 -4.42 -6.72 -5.50
CA CYS A 63 -4.05 -7.49 -6.68
C CYS A 63 -3.84 -6.52 -7.83
N LEU A 64 -3.15 -6.99 -8.85
CA LEU A 64 -2.83 -6.13 -9.98
C LEU A 64 -4.09 -5.60 -10.64
N SER A 65 -5.08 -6.44 -10.74
CA SER A 65 -6.34 -6.08 -11.39
C SER A 65 -7.06 -4.96 -10.67
N CYS A 66 -7.22 -5.07 -9.35
CA CYS A 66 -7.89 -4.03 -8.58
C CYS A 66 -7.06 -2.74 -8.55
N ASN A 67 -5.74 -2.89 -8.44
CA ASN A 67 -4.88 -1.72 -8.41
C ASN A 67 -4.97 -0.96 -9.72
N ALA A 68 -4.96 -1.65 -10.85
CA ALA A 68 -5.07 -1.03 -12.15
C ALA A 68 -6.43 -0.37 -12.33
N SER A 69 -7.48 -1.04 -11.88
CA SER A 69 -8.83 -0.51 -12.00
C SER A 69 -9.01 0.76 -11.17
N LYS A 70 -8.50 0.74 -9.93
CA LYS A 70 -8.62 1.89 -9.07
C LYS A 70 -7.72 3.05 -9.52
N GLY A 71 -6.51 2.73 -10.00
CA GLY A 71 -5.57 3.73 -10.47
C GLY A 71 -5.35 4.83 -9.45
N TYR A 72 -5.57 6.09 -9.86
CA TYR A 72 -5.35 7.23 -8.97
C TYR A 72 -6.64 7.68 -8.31
N LEU A 73 -7.71 6.93 -8.43
CA LEU A 73 -8.96 7.30 -7.78
C LEU A 73 -8.88 7.03 -6.29
N SER A 74 -9.56 7.82 -5.49
CA SER A 74 -9.71 7.50 -4.08
C SER A 74 -10.67 6.33 -3.96
N LEU A 75 -10.64 5.65 -2.82
CA LEU A 75 -11.50 4.49 -2.63
C LEU A 75 -12.95 4.83 -2.86
N TRP A 76 -13.40 5.97 -2.31
CA TRP A 76 -14.79 6.37 -2.45
C TRP A 76 -15.17 6.61 -3.91
N ASN A 77 -14.33 7.33 -4.65
CA ASN A 77 -14.62 7.62 -6.05
C ASN A 77 -14.64 6.36 -6.90
N TRP A 78 -13.70 5.44 -6.62
CA TRP A 78 -13.65 4.19 -7.36
C TRP A 78 -14.89 3.35 -7.08
N TRP A 79 -15.32 3.28 -5.82
CA TRP A 79 -16.49 2.49 -5.46
C TRP A 79 -17.75 3.05 -6.07
N THR A 80 -17.93 4.36 -6.00
CA THR A 80 -19.13 4.95 -6.57
C THR A 80 -19.14 4.82 -8.08
N HIS A 81 -17.97 4.86 -8.72
CA HIS A 81 -17.89 4.67 -10.15
C HIS A 81 -18.32 3.25 -10.53
N GLN A 82 -17.92 2.27 -9.74
CA GLN A 82 -18.31 0.89 -10.01
C GLN A 82 -19.79 0.67 -9.77
N ASP A 83 -20.33 1.33 -8.77
CA ASP A 83 -21.74 1.17 -8.47
C ASP A 83 -22.63 1.80 -9.51
N SER A 84 -22.09 2.66 -10.33
CA SER A 84 -22.92 3.38 -11.28
C SER A 84 -23.29 2.52 -12.49
N TRP A 85 -22.77 1.32 -12.59
CA TRP A 85 -23.18 0.44 -13.66
C TRP A 85 -23.82 -0.82 -13.10
#